data_f0000b6417ce9955026519a68ccdb9e2
#
_entry.id   f0000b6417ce9955026519a68ccdb9e2
#
_cell.length_a   1.000
_cell.length_b   1.000
_cell.length_c   1.000
_cell.angle_alpha   90.00
_cell.angle_beta   90.00
_cell.angle_gamma   90.00
#
_symmetry.space_group_name_H-M   'P 1'
#
loop_
_entity.id
_entity.type
_entity.pdbx_description
1 polymer ?
#
loop_
_entity_poly.entity_id
_entity_poly.type
_entity_poly.pdbx_seq_one_letter_code
_entity_poly.pdbx_strand_id
1 'polypeptide(L)'
;MFPISPTRLAIALLVPLLLAGCASEPTTIAVNDTFYANIAKGGTLDPQAAASLLSDYRQARGLPAVTIDPTLMAVAERQAKTMAAADQLSHNIGGRSLVVRLKAAGFSGLKAAENVGAGYHTLAEAFSGWRDSPSHNKNMLMPGVTRLGIAAVRAPRSKYSVYWAMVLGVPDPKVEAAQQAAAAPAAQPAAQPAAAPASGTTQLQFGGAPMPQ
;
A
#
# COMPACT_ATOMS: atom_id res chain seq x y z
N MET A 1 -24.34 -56.55 75.07
CA MET A 1 -25.40 -56.55 74.06
C MET A 1 -25.54 -55.08 73.63
N PHE A 2 -24.74 -54.62 72.61
CA PHE A 2 -24.75 -53.23 72.11
C PHE A 2 -25.08 -53.30 70.64
N PRO A 3 -26.03 -52.47 70.14
CA PRO A 3 -26.41 -52.48 68.73
C PRO A 3 -25.40 -51.68 67.89
N ILE A 4 -25.05 -52.24 66.73
CA ILE A 4 -24.19 -51.68 65.74
C ILE A 4 -25.03 -50.78 64.86
N SER A 5 -24.63 -49.51 64.78
CA SER A 5 -25.25 -48.48 63.91
C SER A 5 -24.62 -48.50 62.49
N PRO A 6 -25.38 -48.43 61.38
CA PRO A 6 -24.81 -48.46 60.03
C PRO A 6 -24.31 -47.07 59.62
N THR A 7 -23.02 -47.03 59.36
CA THR A 7 -22.33 -45.81 58.78
C THR A 7 -22.79 -45.61 57.38
N ARG A 8 -23.41 -44.42 57.06
CA ARG A 8 -23.79 -44.02 55.76
C ARG A 8 -22.54 -43.48 55.00
N LEU A 9 -22.14 -44.20 53.96
CA LEU A 9 -21.08 -43.85 53.09
C LEU A 9 -21.60 -42.70 52.10
N ALA A 10 -21.17 -41.46 52.30
CA ALA A 10 -21.46 -40.37 51.42
C ALA A 10 -20.44 -40.41 50.29
N ILE A 11 -20.88 -40.75 49.08
CA ILE A 11 -20.07 -40.64 47.85
C ILE A 11 -20.09 -39.17 47.42
N ALA A 12 -18.99 -38.48 47.65
CA ALA A 12 -18.76 -37.15 47.12
C ALA A 12 -18.42 -37.24 45.62
N LEU A 13 -19.34 -36.80 44.75
CA LEU A 13 -19.09 -36.65 43.33
C LEU A 13 -18.17 -35.42 43.12
N LEU A 14 -16.90 -35.68 42.83
CA LEU A 14 -15.97 -34.62 42.37
C LEU A 14 -16.28 -34.33 40.90
N VAL A 15 -16.90 -33.18 40.65
CA VAL A 15 -17.05 -32.63 39.29
C VAL A 15 -15.75 -31.91 38.95
N PRO A 16 -14.97 -32.29 37.90
CA PRO A 16 -13.83 -31.51 37.46
C PRO A 16 -14.33 -30.25 36.74
N LEU A 17 -14.07 -29.11 37.36
CA LEU A 17 -14.26 -27.78 36.72
C LEU A 17 -13.18 -27.60 35.67
N LEU A 18 -13.51 -27.83 34.40
CA LEU A 18 -12.66 -27.50 33.26
C LEU A 18 -12.58 -25.98 33.14
N LEU A 19 -11.54 -25.39 33.69
CA LEU A 19 -11.11 -24.03 33.37
C LEU A 19 -10.59 -24.02 31.91
N ALA A 20 -11.46 -23.71 30.97
CA ALA A 20 -11.04 -23.30 29.63
C ALA A 20 -10.32 -21.96 29.76
N GLY A 21 -9.01 -22.00 29.99
CA GLY A 21 -8.15 -20.87 29.89
C GLY A 21 -8.12 -20.42 28.41
N CYS A 22 -8.72 -19.27 28.10
CA CYS A 22 -8.42 -18.55 26.86
C CYS A 22 -6.93 -18.19 26.89
N ALA A 23 -6.09 -19.05 26.35
CA ALA A 23 -4.73 -18.68 25.98
C ALA A 23 -4.89 -17.71 24.80
N SER A 24 -4.87 -16.40 25.09
CA SER A 24 -4.63 -15.39 24.08
C SER A 24 -3.22 -15.65 23.57
N GLU A 25 -3.11 -16.22 22.38
CA GLU A 25 -1.84 -16.29 21.64
C GLU A 25 -1.28 -14.87 21.60
N PRO A 26 0.00 -14.66 21.98
CA PRO A 26 0.61 -13.37 21.83
C PRO A 26 0.55 -13.03 20.33
N THR A 27 -0.19 -12.00 19.97
CA THR A 27 -0.15 -11.43 18.64
C THR A 27 1.28 -10.99 18.42
N THR A 28 2.10 -11.83 17.80
CA THR A 28 3.38 -11.42 17.23
C THR A 28 3.02 -10.34 16.23
N ILE A 29 3.26 -9.08 16.60
CA ILE A 29 3.30 -7.98 15.65
C ILE A 29 4.37 -8.44 14.66
N ALA A 30 3.95 -8.88 13.48
CA ALA A 30 4.87 -9.16 12.39
C ALA A 30 5.62 -7.84 12.17
N VAL A 31 6.85 -7.77 12.70
CA VAL A 31 7.77 -6.69 12.40
C VAL A 31 7.90 -6.78 10.90
N ASN A 32 7.35 -5.78 10.20
CA ASN A 32 7.28 -5.80 8.75
C ASN A 32 8.73 -5.86 8.25
N ASP A 33 9.22 -7.05 7.91
CA ASP A 33 10.57 -7.28 7.41
C ASP A 33 10.93 -6.30 6.29
N THR A 34 9.91 -5.79 5.62
CA THR A 34 9.98 -4.79 4.56
C THR A 34 10.62 -3.46 5.02
N PHE A 35 10.38 -2.99 6.25
CA PHE A 35 10.99 -1.76 6.77
C PHE A 35 12.47 -1.93 7.10
N TYR A 36 12.87 -3.15 7.41
CA TYR A 36 14.23 -3.52 7.80
C TYR A 36 14.99 -4.32 6.74
N ALA A 37 14.38 -4.50 5.55
CA ALA A 37 15.06 -5.12 4.42
C ALA A 37 16.35 -4.37 4.12
N ASN A 38 17.50 -5.06 4.23
CA ASN A 38 18.81 -4.45 4.07
C ASN A 38 19.20 -4.35 2.59
N ILE A 39 19.05 -3.16 2.02
CA ILE A 39 19.31 -2.86 0.62
C ILE A 39 20.80 -3.08 0.27
N ALA A 40 21.72 -2.76 1.18
CA ALA A 40 23.15 -2.97 0.95
C ALA A 40 23.50 -4.47 0.79
N LYS A 41 22.70 -5.35 1.40
CA LYS A 41 22.85 -6.82 1.33
C LYS A 41 21.94 -7.48 0.28
N GLY A 42 21.26 -6.70 -0.56
CA GLY A 42 20.41 -7.22 -1.63
C GLY A 42 18.90 -7.26 -1.30
N GLY A 43 18.50 -6.71 -0.16
CA GLY A 43 17.08 -6.45 0.12
C GLY A 43 16.48 -5.47 -0.90
N THR A 44 15.17 -5.46 -1.02
CA THR A 44 14.44 -4.55 -1.92
C THR A 44 13.60 -3.57 -1.13
N LEU A 45 13.49 -2.32 -1.63
CA LEU A 45 12.56 -1.35 -1.12
C LEU A 45 11.14 -1.71 -1.56
N ASP A 46 10.20 -1.73 -0.63
CA ASP A 46 8.77 -1.76 -0.92
C ASP A 46 8.22 -0.32 -0.90
N PRO A 47 7.82 0.25 -2.05
CA PRO A 47 7.27 1.60 -2.09
C PRO A 47 5.95 1.74 -1.33
N GLN A 48 5.13 0.69 -1.25
CA GLN A 48 3.85 0.74 -0.52
C GLN A 48 4.09 0.81 0.99
N ALA A 49 5.06 0.05 1.51
CA ALA A 49 5.48 0.16 2.89
C ALA A 49 5.99 1.58 3.22
N ALA A 50 6.76 2.19 2.30
CA ALA A 50 7.21 3.57 2.45
C ALA A 50 6.03 4.57 2.45
N ALA A 51 5.04 4.37 1.57
CA ALA A 51 3.83 5.20 1.52
C ALA A 51 3.01 5.07 2.81
N SER A 52 2.84 3.85 3.34
CA SER A 52 2.15 3.63 4.62
C SER A 52 2.88 4.33 5.77
N LEU A 53 4.17 4.12 5.90
CA LEU A 53 4.99 4.73 6.96
C LEU A 53 4.92 6.27 6.94
N LEU A 54 5.03 6.88 5.75
CA LEU A 54 4.91 8.33 5.61
C LEU A 54 3.48 8.81 5.87
N SER A 55 2.46 8.05 5.44
CA SER A 55 1.06 8.37 5.68
C SER A 55 0.74 8.41 7.16
N ASP A 56 1.13 7.38 7.92
CA ASP A 56 0.94 7.31 9.38
C ASP A 56 1.60 8.49 10.07
N TYR A 57 2.85 8.80 9.67
CA TYR A 57 3.59 9.92 10.21
C TYR A 57 2.91 11.27 9.96
N ARG A 58 2.33 11.47 8.78
CA ARG A 58 1.60 12.67 8.38
C ARG A 58 0.23 12.75 9.06
N GLN A 59 -0.54 11.66 9.06
CA GLN A 59 -1.86 11.59 9.68
C GLN A 59 -1.83 11.85 11.19
N ALA A 60 -0.79 11.36 11.89
CA ALA A 60 -0.55 11.68 13.30
C ALA A 60 -0.34 13.19 13.56
N ARG A 61 -0.22 14.00 12.49
CA ARG A 61 -0.07 15.48 12.52
C ARG A 61 -1.18 16.21 11.80
N GLY A 62 -2.30 15.53 11.52
CA GLY A 62 -3.47 16.12 10.86
C GLY A 62 -3.29 16.40 9.37
N LEU A 63 -2.28 15.79 8.73
CA LEU A 63 -2.02 15.96 7.30
C LEU A 63 -2.57 14.74 6.52
N PRO A 64 -2.94 14.93 5.23
CA PRO A 64 -3.43 13.83 4.41
C PRO A 64 -2.35 12.76 4.17
N ALA A 65 -2.82 11.52 3.99
CA ALA A 65 -2.00 10.41 3.53
C ALA A 65 -1.40 10.68 2.14
N VAL A 66 -0.38 9.89 1.79
CA VAL A 66 0.23 9.92 0.46
C VAL A 66 -0.05 8.62 -0.29
N THR A 67 -0.08 8.70 -1.61
CA THR A 67 -0.16 7.56 -2.52
C THR A 67 1.02 7.56 -3.48
N ILE A 68 1.40 6.37 -3.94
CA ILE A 68 2.46 6.24 -4.93
C ILE A 68 2.01 6.88 -6.25
N ASP A 69 2.90 7.70 -6.82
CA ASP A 69 2.75 8.32 -8.13
C ASP A 69 3.81 7.76 -9.08
N PRO A 70 3.42 7.12 -10.20
CA PRO A 70 4.39 6.49 -11.12
C PRO A 70 5.39 7.49 -11.72
N THR A 71 4.97 8.74 -11.96
CA THR A 71 5.85 9.79 -12.49
C THR A 71 6.91 10.18 -11.46
N LEU A 72 6.50 10.38 -10.20
CA LEU A 72 7.42 10.68 -9.11
C LEU A 72 8.33 9.49 -8.79
N MET A 73 7.83 8.25 -8.91
CA MET A 73 8.67 7.05 -8.79
C MET A 73 9.81 7.04 -9.81
N ALA A 74 9.49 7.31 -11.08
CA ALA A 74 10.51 7.39 -12.13
C ALA A 74 11.52 8.53 -11.91
N VAL A 75 11.09 9.68 -11.37
CA VAL A 75 11.98 10.80 -11.00
C VAL A 75 12.89 10.40 -9.83
N ALA A 76 12.36 9.79 -8.78
CA ALA A 76 13.13 9.32 -7.62
C ALA A 76 14.15 8.26 -8.02
N GLU A 77 13.74 7.26 -8.80
CA GLU A 77 14.62 6.20 -9.28
C GLU A 77 15.79 6.75 -10.11
N ARG A 78 15.50 7.64 -11.05
CA ARG A 78 16.53 8.29 -11.87
C ARG A 78 17.51 9.08 -11.02
N GLN A 79 17.02 9.81 -10.01
CA GLN A 79 17.87 10.57 -9.10
C GLN A 79 18.77 9.66 -8.29
N ALA A 80 18.22 8.61 -7.66
CA ALA A 80 19.00 7.66 -6.88
C ALA A 80 20.07 6.95 -7.73
N LYS A 81 19.73 6.52 -8.97
CA LYS A 81 20.68 5.95 -9.94
C LYS A 81 21.77 6.94 -10.31
N THR A 82 21.43 8.21 -10.55
CA THR A 82 22.39 9.23 -10.92
C THR A 82 23.36 9.53 -9.79
N MET A 83 22.89 9.61 -8.54
CA MET A 83 23.73 9.76 -7.37
C MET A 83 24.67 8.56 -7.18
N ALA A 84 24.14 7.35 -7.34
CA ALA A 84 24.92 6.12 -7.23
C ALA A 84 26.03 6.01 -8.30
N ALA A 85 25.71 6.38 -9.53
CA ALA A 85 26.68 6.38 -10.66
C ALA A 85 27.77 7.45 -10.50
N ALA A 86 27.43 8.61 -9.92
CA ALA A 86 28.39 9.69 -9.68
C ALA A 86 29.14 9.56 -8.35
N ASP A 87 28.78 8.58 -7.51
CA ASP A 87 29.24 8.46 -6.10
C ASP A 87 29.09 9.78 -5.33
N GLN A 88 27.98 10.49 -5.54
CA GLN A 88 27.76 11.82 -5.00
C GLN A 88 26.35 11.99 -4.46
N LEU A 89 26.23 12.44 -3.19
CA LEU A 89 24.96 12.86 -2.60
C LEU A 89 24.68 14.33 -2.99
N SER A 90 23.68 14.55 -3.84
CA SER A 90 23.33 15.89 -4.33
C SER A 90 21.92 15.93 -4.92
N HIS A 91 21.23 17.05 -4.75
CA HIS A 91 19.97 17.35 -5.42
C HIS A 91 20.13 17.73 -6.91
N ASN A 92 21.33 18.08 -7.33
CA ASN A 92 21.57 18.73 -8.63
C ASN A 92 22.81 18.18 -9.34
N ILE A 93 22.81 16.89 -9.69
CA ILE A 93 23.91 16.29 -10.44
C ILE A 93 23.76 16.64 -11.92
N GLY A 94 24.84 17.15 -12.51
CA GLY A 94 24.90 17.55 -13.91
C GLY A 94 23.93 18.68 -14.27
N GLY A 95 23.65 19.59 -13.33
CA GLY A 95 22.79 20.75 -13.54
C GLY A 95 21.29 20.42 -13.59
N ARG A 96 20.89 19.18 -13.29
CA ARG A 96 19.49 18.72 -13.35
C ARG A 96 18.78 18.88 -12.02
N SER A 97 18.29 20.09 -11.72
CA SER A 97 17.48 20.34 -10.53
C SER A 97 16.19 19.49 -10.50
N LEU A 98 15.56 19.38 -9.33
CA LEU A 98 14.27 18.68 -9.20
C LEU A 98 13.24 19.20 -10.20
N VAL A 99 13.13 20.52 -10.36
CA VAL A 99 12.16 21.17 -11.29
C VAL A 99 12.40 20.71 -12.73
N VAL A 100 13.66 20.65 -13.18
CA VAL A 100 14.02 20.18 -14.53
C VAL A 100 13.63 18.71 -14.71
N ARG A 101 13.89 17.88 -13.69
CA ARG A 101 13.56 16.44 -13.73
C ARG A 101 12.06 16.19 -13.74
N LEU A 102 11.29 16.92 -12.92
CA LEU A 102 9.83 16.84 -12.87
C LEU A 102 9.20 17.25 -14.20
N LYS A 103 9.64 18.39 -14.77
CA LYS A 103 9.18 18.86 -16.08
C LYS A 103 9.45 17.83 -17.18
N ALA A 104 10.66 17.28 -17.21
CA ALA A 104 11.04 16.28 -18.19
C ALA A 104 10.27 14.96 -18.04
N ALA A 105 9.78 14.65 -16.83
CA ALA A 105 8.93 13.50 -16.56
C ALA A 105 7.43 13.74 -16.77
N GLY A 106 7.03 14.98 -17.09
CA GLY A 106 5.62 15.34 -17.31
C GLY A 106 4.80 15.49 -16.01
N PHE A 107 5.45 15.67 -14.85
CA PHE A 107 4.72 15.93 -13.61
C PHE A 107 4.15 17.34 -13.61
N SER A 108 2.83 17.45 -13.52
CA SER A 108 2.07 18.70 -13.57
C SER A 108 1.46 19.09 -12.22
N GLY A 109 2.20 18.89 -11.14
CA GLY A 109 1.78 19.31 -9.79
C GLY A 109 2.08 20.78 -9.50
N LEU A 110 1.42 21.31 -8.46
CA LEU A 110 1.58 22.72 -8.02
C LEU A 110 2.88 22.95 -7.27
N LYS A 111 3.33 21.94 -6.48
CA LYS A 111 4.55 21.98 -5.67
C LYS A 111 5.18 20.62 -5.61
N ALA A 112 6.48 20.59 -5.40
CA ALA A 112 7.20 19.37 -5.10
C ALA A 112 8.38 19.65 -4.16
N ALA A 113 8.81 18.61 -3.43
CA ALA A 113 10.00 18.62 -2.61
C ALA A 113 10.74 17.29 -2.78
N GLU A 114 12.03 17.30 -2.47
CA GLU A 114 12.87 16.10 -2.53
C GLU A 114 13.68 15.95 -1.25
N ASN A 115 13.73 14.72 -0.75
CA ASN A 115 14.70 14.30 0.25
C ASN A 115 15.66 13.30 -0.41
N VAL A 116 16.94 13.57 -0.34
CA VAL A 116 17.97 12.61 -0.75
C VAL A 116 18.72 12.11 0.47
N GLY A 117 19.27 10.90 0.37
CA GLY A 117 20.02 10.27 1.43
C GLY A 117 21.04 9.29 0.89
N ALA A 118 22.08 9.01 1.65
CA ALA A 118 23.06 8.01 1.33
C ALA A 118 23.60 7.35 2.61
N GLY A 119 23.98 6.07 2.52
CA GLY A 119 24.51 5.31 3.64
C GLY A 119 23.44 4.68 4.55
N TYR A 120 22.17 4.95 4.36
CA TYR A 120 21.08 4.23 5.02
C TYR A 120 20.89 2.87 4.35
N HIS A 121 20.83 1.81 5.12
CA HIS A 121 20.72 0.46 4.59
C HIS A 121 19.30 -0.06 4.53
N THR A 122 18.37 0.55 5.31
CA THR A 122 16.98 0.14 5.43
C THR A 122 16.05 1.35 5.25
N LEU A 123 14.78 1.09 4.95
CA LEU A 123 13.75 2.14 4.91
C LEU A 123 13.62 2.83 6.28
N ALA A 124 13.65 2.06 7.36
CA ALA A 124 13.55 2.60 8.71
C ALA A 124 14.67 3.58 9.04
N GLU A 125 15.92 3.28 8.63
CA GLU A 125 17.06 4.19 8.80
C GLU A 125 16.89 5.47 7.97
N ALA A 126 16.54 5.35 6.68
CA ALA A 126 16.34 6.50 5.80
C ALA A 126 15.22 7.41 6.32
N PHE A 127 14.09 6.82 6.73
CA PHE A 127 12.95 7.55 7.28
C PHE A 127 13.34 8.29 8.57
N SER A 128 14.04 7.62 9.50
CA SER A 128 14.47 8.23 10.75
C SER A 128 15.44 9.38 10.48
N GLY A 129 16.43 9.20 9.61
CA GLY A 129 17.36 10.25 9.24
C GLY A 129 16.68 11.48 8.62
N TRP A 130 15.67 11.28 7.79
CA TRP A 130 14.89 12.40 7.24
C TRP A 130 13.96 13.05 8.28
N ARG A 131 13.33 12.26 9.15
CA ARG A 131 12.48 12.75 10.23
C ARG A 131 13.27 13.65 11.19
N ASP A 132 14.46 13.24 11.54
CA ASP A 132 15.30 13.90 12.55
C ASP A 132 16.07 15.11 11.99
N SER A 133 16.07 15.28 10.67
CA SER A 133 16.63 16.45 9.98
C SER A 133 15.56 17.53 9.75
N PRO A 134 15.67 18.74 10.31
CA PRO A 134 14.65 19.77 10.20
C PRO A 134 14.24 20.10 8.76
N SER A 135 15.20 20.17 7.83
CA SER A 135 14.93 20.48 6.40
C SER A 135 14.18 19.35 5.71
N HIS A 136 14.60 18.10 5.92
CA HIS A 136 13.94 16.94 5.32
C HIS A 136 12.55 16.71 5.94
N ASN A 137 12.43 16.87 7.25
CA ASN A 137 11.16 16.75 7.96
C ASN A 137 10.13 17.80 7.49
N LYS A 138 10.57 19.04 7.23
CA LYS A 138 9.72 20.07 6.64
C LYS A 138 9.13 19.61 5.29
N ASN A 139 9.89 18.92 4.47
CA ASN A 139 9.41 18.36 3.21
C ASN A 139 8.40 17.23 3.46
N MET A 140 8.68 16.30 4.38
CA MET A 140 7.77 15.21 4.74
C MET A 140 6.42 15.71 5.26
N LEU A 141 6.40 16.86 5.91
CA LEU A 141 5.22 17.49 6.49
C LEU A 141 4.67 18.66 5.65
N MET A 142 5.13 18.81 4.41
CA MET A 142 4.63 19.87 3.52
C MET A 142 3.11 19.75 3.32
N PRO A 143 2.33 20.82 3.59
CA PRO A 143 0.89 20.82 3.37
C PRO A 143 0.52 20.57 1.90
N GLY A 144 -0.59 19.88 1.69
CA GLY A 144 -1.12 19.56 0.36
C GLY A 144 -0.41 18.42 -0.36
N VAL A 145 0.69 17.88 0.16
CA VAL A 145 1.32 16.67 -0.39
C VAL A 145 0.40 15.47 -0.24
N THR A 146 0.14 14.80 -1.37
CA THR A 146 -0.61 13.54 -1.46
C THR A 146 0.03 12.54 -2.42
N ARG A 147 1.12 12.93 -3.11
CA ARG A 147 1.83 12.07 -4.07
C ARG A 147 3.25 11.79 -3.60
N LEU A 148 3.69 10.54 -3.78
CA LEU A 148 4.99 10.04 -3.35
C LEU A 148 5.66 9.25 -4.47
N GLY A 149 6.94 9.54 -4.71
CA GLY A 149 7.87 8.64 -5.37
C GLY A 149 9.06 8.39 -4.46
N ILE A 150 9.53 7.16 -4.36
CA ILE A 150 10.68 6.81 -3.53
C ILE A 150 11.51 5.71 -4.18
N ALA A 151 12.83 5.81 -4.09
CA ALA A 151 13.73 4.81 -4.60
C ALA A 151 14.98 4.67 -3.73
N ALA A 152 15.50 3.45 -3.67
CA ALA A 152 16.80 3.12 -3.09
C ALA A 152 17.63 2.35 -4.11
N VAL A 153 18.87 2.75 -4.34
CA VAL A 153 19.78 2.13 -5.29
C VAL A 153 21.02 1.63 -4.58
N ARG A 154 21.24 0.33 -4.69
CA ARG A 154 22.46 -0.32 -4.18
C ARG A 154 23.65 -0.01 -5.09
N ALA A 155 24.75 0.44 -4.49
CA ALA A 155 26.02 0.78 -5.16
C ALA A 155 27.20 0.29 -4.30
N PRO A 156 27.48 -1.03 -4.27
CA PRO A 156 28.36 -1.66 -3.27
C PRO A 156 29.82 -1.22 -3.36
N ARG A 157 30.24 -0.62 -4.48
CA ARG A 157 31.61 -0.10 -4.68
C ARG A 157 31.71 1.41 -4.50
N SER A 158 30.62 2.07 -4.12
CA SER A 158 30.58 3.50 -3.83
C SER A 158 30.86 3.77 -2.35
N LYS A 159 31.10 5.03 -2.03
CA LYS A 159 31.35 5.51 -0.64
C LYS A 159 30.23 5.11 0.33
N TYR A 160 28.97 5.10 -0.12
CA TYR A 160 27.80 4.98 0.77
C TYR A 160 27.05 3.65 0.63
N SER A 161 27.39 2.83 -0.37
CA SER A 161 26.74 1.54 -0.66
C SER A 161 25.25 1.60 -1.06
N VAL A 162 24.49 2.60 -0.61
CA VAL A 162 23.06 2.79 -0.95
C VAL A 162 22.78 4.28 -1.08
N TYR A 163 22.04 4.65 -2.12
CA TYR A 163 21.56 6.01 -2.37
C TYR A 163 20.04 6.03 -2.42
N TRP A 164 19.46 7.05 -1.78
CA TRP A 164 18.02 7.21 -1.61
C TRP A 164 17.53 8.51 -2.22
N ALA A 165 16.37 8.48 -2.85
CA ALA A 165 15.64 9.68 -3.23
C ALA A 165 14.14 9.48 -2.92
N MET A 166 13.54 10.46 -2.27
CA MET A 166 12.11 10.57 -2.01
C MET A 166 11.62 11.87 -2.61
N VAL A 167 10.63 11.80 -3.51
CA VAL A 167 10.02 12.96 -4.16
C VAL A 167 8.56 13.04 -3.71
N LEU A 168 8.18 14.22 -3.23
CA LEU A 168 6.86 14.54 -2.69
C LEU A 168 6.18 15.55 -3.59
N GLY A 169 4.91 15.31 -3.93
CA GLY A 169 4.16 16.15 -4.85
C GLY A 169 2.83 16.64 -4.27
N VAL A 170 2.53 17.90 -4.54
CA VAL A 170 1.18 18.48 -4.41
C VAL A 170 0.58 18.47 -5.82
N PRO A 171 -0.43 17.64 -6.08
CA PRO A 171 -1.03 17.55 -7.41
C PRO A 171 -1.77 18.86 -7.78
N ASP A 172 -1.96 19.10 -9.06
CA ASP A 172 -2.91 20.11 -9.54
C ASP A 172 -4.31 19.49 -9.57
N PRO A 173 -5.27 19.99 -8.80
CA PRO A 173 -6.64 19.43 -8.76
C PRO A 173 -7.32 19.42 -10.13
N LYS A 174 -7.00 20.35 -11.01
CA LYS A 174 -7.55 20.39 -12.38
C LYS A 174 -7.03 19.24 -13.22
N VAL A 175 -5.74 18.92 -13.07
CA VAL A 175 -5.12 17.80 -13.79
C VAL A 175 -5.61 16.47 -13.24
N GLU A 176 -5.74 16.33 -11.92
CA GLU A 176 -6.31 15.12 -11.30
C GLU A 176 -7.75 14.89 -11.75
N ALA A 177 -8.60 15.91 -11.73
CA ALA A 177 -9.97 15.80 -12.21
C ALA A 177 -10.05 15.39 -13.69
N ALA A 178 -9.18 15.95 -14.54
CA ALA A 178 -9.11 15.58 -15.95
C ALA A 178 -8.65 14.12 -16.15
N GLN A 179 -7.66 13.66 -15.36
CA GLN A 179 -7.18 12.28 -15.41
C GLN A 179 -8.23 11.28 -14.91
N GLN A 180 -8.96 11.62 -13.86
CA GLN A 180 -10.07 10.81 -13.34
C GLN A 180 -11.21 10.71 -14.35
N ALA A 181 -11.56 11.81 -15.01
CA ALA A 181 -12.57 11.83 -16.05
C ALA A 181 -12.16 10.98 -17.28
N ALA A 182 -10.88 11.01 -17.65
CA ALA A 182 -10.34 10.20 -18.74
C ALA A 182 -10.20 8.71 -18.38
N ALA A 183 -10.02 8.39 -17.10
CA ALA A 183 -9.92 7.01 -16.60
C ALA A 183 -11.28 6.39 -16.26
N ALA A 184 -12.36 7.18 -16.21
CA ALA A 184 -13.70 6.65 -15.99
C ALA A 184 -14.05 5.72 -17.16
N PRO A 185 -14.52 4.47 -16.92
CA PRO A 185 -14.96 3.58 -17.98
C PRO A 185 -16.08 4.29 -18.75
N ALA A 186 -15.96 4.32 -20.09
CA ALA A 186 -17.03 4.81 -20.94
C ALA A 186 -18.32 4.10 -20.51
N ALA A 187 -19.34 4.87 -20.11
CA ALA A 187 -20.60 4.30 -19.69
C ALA A 187 -21.05 3.33 -20.77
N GLN A 188 -21.11 2.04 -20.45
CA GLN A 188 -21.67 1.06 -21.35
C GLN A 188 -23.09 1.54 -21.70
N PRO A 189 -23.45 1.68 -22.98
CA PRO A 189 -24.83 1.98 -23.34
C PRO A 189 -25.70 0.94 -22.64
N ALA A 190 -26.70 1.41 -21.91
CA ALA A 190 -27.64 0.56 -21.19
C ALA A 190 -28.13 -0.53 -22.16
N ALA A 191 -27.92 -1.79 -21.80
CA ALA A 191 -28.40 -2.90 -22.58
C ALA A 191 -29.90 -2.68 -22.79
N GLN A 192 -30.33 -2.52 -24.05
CA GLN A 192 -31.75 -2.49 -24.39
C GLN A 192 -32.39 -3.74 -23.82
N PRO A 193 -33.52 -3.64 -23.12
CA PRO A 193 -34.21 -4.81 -22.63
C PRO A 193 -34.57 -5.69 -23.86
N ALA A 194 -34.07 -6.92 -23.84
CA ALA A 194 -34.40 -7.89 -24.85
C ALA A 194 -35.92 -8.02 -24.98
N ALA A 195 -36.44 -7.79 -26.17
CA ALA A 195 -37.86 -7.98 -26.48
C ALA A 195 -38.28 -9.40 -26.07
N ALA A 196 -39.32 -9.50 -25.24
CA ALA A 196 -39.88 -10.76 -24.81
C ALA A 196 -40.30 -11.60 -26.05
N PRO A 197 -40.04 -12.91 -26.09
CA PRO A 197 -40.51 -13.75 -27.17
C PRO A 197 -42.04 -13.79 -27.16
N ALA A 198 -42.64 -13.46 -28.29
CA ALA A 198 -44.07 -13.57 -28.50
C ALA A 198 -44.52 -15.01 -28.23
N SER A 199 -45.52 -15.17 -27.33
CA SER A 199 -46.14 -16.45 -27.01
C SER A 199 -46.93 -16.96 -28.24
N GLY A 200 -46.30 -17.82 -29.03
CA GLY A 200 -46.96 -18.58 -30.09
C GLY A 200 -47.83 -19.67 -29.45
N THR A 201 -49.13 -19.49 -29.49
CA THR A 201 -50.13 -20.51 -29.11
C THR A 201 -50.13 -21.60 -30.19
N THR A 202 -49.47 -22.71 -29.96
CA THR A 202 -49.59 -23.88 -30.83
C THR A 202 -50.90 -24.61 -30.49
N GLN A 203 -51.92 -24.46 -31.34
CA GLN A 203 -53.10 -25.30 -31.30
C GLN A 203 -52.73 -26.71 -31.79
N LEU A 204 -52.83 -27.70 -30.89
CA LEU A 204 -52.74 -29.09 -31.21
C LEU A 204 -54.10 -29.53 -31.82
N GLN A 205 -54.13 -29.77 -33.13
CA GLN A 205 -55.25 -30.33 -33.85
C GLN A 205 -55.20 -31.87 -33.82
N PHE A 206 -56.09 -32.49 -33.06
CA PHE A 206 -56.25 -33.99 -33.06
C PHE A 206 -57.05 -34.40 -34.29
N GLY A 207 -56.34 -34.93 -35.24
CA GLY A 207 -57.00 -35.65 -36.40
C GLY A 207 -57.45 -37.04 -35.98
N GLY A 208 -58.75 -37.24 -35.88
CA GLY A 208 -59.35 -38.56 -35.74
C GLY A 208 -59.25 -39.38 -37.00
N ALA A 209 -58.62 -40.57 -36.92
CA ALA A 209 -58.64 -41.54 -38.01
C ALA A 209 -59.97 -42.39 -37.99
N PRO A 210 -60.57 -42.69 -39.07
CA PRO A 210 -61.76 -43.58 -39.13
C PRO A 210 -61.36 -45.06 -39.06
N MET A 211 -62.14 -45.84 -38.29
CA MET A 211 -62.01 -47.31 -38.18
C MET A 211 -62.61 -48.00 -39.41
N PRO A 212 -62.00 -49.10 -39.88
CA PRO A 212 -62.59 -49.92 -40.96
C PRO A 212 -63.62 -50.91 -40.40
N GLN A 213 -64.63 -51.18 -41.19
CA GLN A 213 -65.67 -52.23 -41.01
C GLN A 213 -65.08 -53.61 -41.24
#